data_b42c132f8919acfa991bd06acbe79c1f
#
_entry.id   b42c132f8919acfa991bd06acbe79c1f
#
_cell.length_a   1.000
_cell.length_b   1.000
_cell.length_c   1.000
_cell.angle_alpha   90.00
_cell.angle_beta   90.00
_cell.angle_gamma   90.00
#
_symmetry.space_group_name_H-M   'P 1'
#
loop_
_entity.id
_entity.type
_entity.pdbx_description
1 polymer ?
#
loop_
_entity_poly.entity_id
_entity_poly.type
_entity_poly.pdbx_seq_one_letter_code
_entity_poly.pdbx_strand_id
1 'polypeptide(L)'
;MSDPLDLKKFVRTINNFPIDGIKFRDITSLIETPEAFKKTCDELTKVTKDFGADVVASIESRGFIFAGTIARDLELPFVLARKPGKLPNETYKKKFDLEYGITSIEIQKITDINENQKIVIVDDLVATGGTAIACAELLTENFNVKNKNILILSVIDLSSLGGSKLIKEKGFLIKTFINYE
;
A
#
# COMPACT_ATOMS: atom_id res chain seq x y z
N MET A 1 -6.86 -23.61 21.57
CA MET A 1 -6.44 -22.75 20.45
C MET A 1 -6.96 -21.36 20.77
N SER A 2 -6.09 -20.38 20.95
CA SER A 2 -6.51 -18.99 21.13
C SER A 2 -7.24 -18.53 19.87
N ASP A 3 -8.40 -17.90 20.04
CA ASP A 3 -9.16 -17.27 18.95
C ASP A 3 -8.22 -16.33 18.18
N PRO A 4 -8.14 -16.40 16.85
CA PRO A 4 -7.23 -15.54 16.10
C PRO A 4 -7.58 -14.08 16.37
N LEU A 5 -6.57 -13.28 16.75
CA LEU A 5 -6.73 -11.86 17.05
C LEU A 5 -7.42 -11.15 15.89
N ASP A 6 -8.61 -10.63 16.10
CA ASP A 6 -9.38 -9.89 15.11
C ASP A 6 -8.84 -8.46 14.99
N LEU A 7 -8.00 -8.22 13.99
CA LEU A 7 -7.35 -6.93 13.74
C LEU A 7 -8.34 -5.78 13.54
N LYS A 8 -9.57 -6.06 13.09
CA LYS A 8 -10.60 -5.04 12.87
C LYS A 8 -10.99 -4.31 14.16
N LYS A 9 -10.91 -4.98 15.31
CA LYS A 9 -11.22 -4.41 16.63
C LYS A 9 -10.22 -3.34 17.07
N PHE A 10 -9.03 -3.33 16.49
CA PHE A 10 -7.97 -2.37 16.81
C PHE A 10 -7.95 -1.15 15.89
N VAL A 11 -8.82 -1.11 14.87
CA VAL A 11 -8.97 0.06 13.99
C VAL A 11 -10.11 0.95 14.50
N ARG A 12 -9.77 2.13 14.98
CA ARG A 12 -10.75 3.13 15.45
C ARG A 12 -11.54 3.71 14.28
N THR A 13 -12.83 3.93 14.48
CA THR A 13 -13.66 4.71 13.54
C THR A 13 -13.91 6.08 14.12
N ILE A 14 -13.49 7.13 13.39
CA ILE A 14 -13.75 8.52 13.73
C ILE A 14 -14.79 9.04 12.75
N ASN A 15 -15.96 9.42 13.27
CA ASN A 15 -17.03 9.96 12.44
C ASN A 15 -16.75 11.44 12.14
N ASN A 16 -17.19 11.87 10.96
CA ASN A 16 -17.11 13.27 10.52
C ASN A 16 -15.67 13.82 10.47
N PHE A 17 -14.71 13.00 9.99
CA PHE A 17 -13.32 13.43 9.81
C PHE A 17 -12.82 13.03 8.41
N PRO A 18 -12.14 13.93 7.66
CA PRO A 18 -11.86 15.35 7.97
C PRO A 18 -13.05 16.27 7.75
N ILE A 19 -14.15 15.78 7.16
CA ILE A 19 -15.38 16.51 6.88
C ILE A 19 -16.61 15.68 7.28
N ASP A 20 -17.76 16.36 7.46
CA ASP A 20 -19.04 15.69 7.78
C ASP A 20 -19.38 14.57 6.80
N GLY A 21 -19.93 13.47 7.34
CA GLY A 21 -20.33 12.28 6.60
C GLY A 21 -19.22 11.25 6.35
N ILE A 22 -17.95 11.62 6.53
CA ILE A 22 -16.82 10.69 6.37
C ILE A 22 -16.58 9.87 7.64
N LYS A 23 -16.49 8.55 7.48
CA LYS A 23 -16.06 7.61 8.53
C LYS A 23 -14.59 7.28 8.33
N PHE A 24 -13.72 7.99 9.01
CA PHE A 24 -12.29 7.78 8.93
C PHE A 24 -11.88 6.52 9.69
N ARG A 25 -11.10 5.65 9.04
CA ARG A 25 -10.54 4.43 9.66
C ARG A 25 -9.13 4.75 10.14
N ASP A 26 -9.01 4.96 11.43
CA ASP A 26 -7.76 5.34 12.07
C ASP A 26 -6.96 4.10 12.46
N ILE A 27 -5.83 3.88 11.75
CA ILE A 27 -4.91 2.78 12.03
C ILE A 27 -3.98 3.07 13.21
N THR A 28 -3.98 4.31 13.73
CA THR A 28 -3.07 4.69 14.82
C THR A 28 -3.26 3.81 16.03
N SER A 29 -4.51 3.51 16.38
CA SER A 29 -4.83 2.61 17.49
C SER A 29 -4.34 1.16 17.29
N LEU A 30 -4.30 0.68 16.04
CA LEU A 30 -3.72 -0.62 15.72
C LEU A 30 -2.20 -0.59 15.90
N ILE A 31 -1.54 0.48 15.45
CA ILE A 31 -0.08 0.65 15.58
C ILE A 31 0.33 0.84 17.04
N GLU A 32 -0.47 1.57 17.82
CA GLU A 32 -0.24 1.81 19.27
C GLU A 32 -0.41 0.54 20.12
N THR A 33 -1.05 -0.51 19.59
CA THR A 33 -1.24 -1.78 20.30
C THR A 33 -0.18 -2.79 19.84
N PRO A 34 0.84 -3.10 20.66
CA PRO A 34 2.00 -3.90 20.24
C PRO A 34 1.65 -5.25 19.63
N GLU A 35 0.69 -5.97 20.21
CA GLU A 35 0.25 -7.28 19.72
C GLU A 35 -0.48 -7.20 18.37
N ALA A 36 -1.33 -6.17 18.17
CA ALA A 36 -2.04 -5.96 16.92
C ALA A 36 -1.08 -5.51 15.81
N PHE A 37 -0.17 -4.59 16.12
CA PHE A 37 0.85 -4.14 15.19
C PHE A 37 1.77 -5.28 14.75
N LYS A 38 2.28 -6.06 15.75
CA LYS A 38 3.11 -7.23 15.45
C LYS A 38 2.39 -8.20 14.52
N LYS A 39 1.15 -8.60 14.87
CA LYS A 39 0.38 -9.52 14.04
C LYS A 39 0.17 -8.98 12.63
N THR A 40 -0.15 -7.69 12.49
CA THR A 40 -0.32 -7.06 11.18
C THR A 40 0.97 -7.15 10.35
N CYS A 41 2.12 -6.82 10.95
CA CYS A 41 3.42 -6.94 10.27
C CYS A 41 3.74 -8.40 9.91
N ASP A 42 3.50 -9.36 10.80
CA ASP A 42 3.73 -10.79 10.54
C ASP A 42 2.90 -11.28 9.34
N GLU A 43 1.60 -10.90 9.26
CA GLU A 43 0.72 -11.29 8.16
C GLU A 43 1.15 -10.65 6.82
N LEU A 44 1.50 -9.36 6.84
CA LEU A 44 2.00 -8.66 5.66
C LEU A 44 3.32 -9.26 5.17
N THR A 45 4.25 -9.53 6.09
CA THR A 45 5.55 -10.17 5.79
C THR A 45 5.35 -11.56 5.19
N LYS A 46 4.43 -12.34 5.77
CA LYS A 46 4.09 -13.67 5.25
C LYS A 46 3.59 -13.61 3.81
N VAL A 47 2.62 -12.73 3.51
CA VAL A 47 2.09 -12.57 2.14
C VAL A 47 3.18 -12.12 1.17
N THR A 48 4.04 -11.19 1.57
CA THR A 48 5.17 -10.71 0.76
C THR A 48 6.15 -11.85 0.42
N LYS A 49 6.48 -12.67 1.43
CA LYS A 49 7.33 -13.86 1.26
C LYS A 49 6.68 -14.90 0.35
N ASP A 50 5.40 -15.23 0.58
CA ASP A 50 4.66 -16.24 -0.21
C ASP A 50 4.51 -15.79 -1.67
N PHE A 51 4.41 -14.49 -1.93
CA PHE A 51 4.42 -13.93 -3.27
C PHE A 51 5.80 -14.06 -3.94
N GLY A 52 6.86 -14.16 -3.17
CA GLY A 52 8.25 -14.19 -3.63
C GLY A 52 8.70 -12.83 -4.15
N ALA A 53 8.41 -11.77 -3.38
CA ALA A 53 8.81 -10.42 -3.73
C ALA A 53 10.33 -10.25 -3.71
N ASP A 54 10.85 -9.48 -4.68
CA ASP A 54 12.25 -9.06 -4.77
C ASP A 54 12.45 -7.64 -4.24
N VAL A 55 11.38 -6.83 -4.24
CA VAL A 55 11.39 -5.42 -3.83
C VAL A 55 10.12 -5.09 -3.07
N VAL A 56 10.25 -4.30 -2.01
CA VAL A 56 9.14 -3.65 -1.31
C VAL A 56 9.09 -2.19 -1.76
N ALA A 57 7.99 -1.77 -2.37
CA ALA A 57 7.68 -0.37 -2.60
C ALA A 57 6.61 0.08 -1.60
N SER A 58 6.56 1.36 -1.26
CA SER A 58 5.49 1.85 -0.38
C SER A 58 5.10 3.29 -0.66
N ILE A 59 3.84 3.57 -0.40
CA ILE A 59 3.19 4.85 -0.65
C ILE A 59 3.25 5.72 0.62
N GLU A 60 3.65 6.99 0.43
CA GLU A 60 3.67 8.00 1.50
C GLU A 60 2.27 8.22 2.09
N SER A 61 2.14 8.19 3.40
CA SER A 61 3.20 8.06 4.39
C SER A 61 2.97 6.89 5.35
N ARG A 62 1.72 6.49 5.60
CA ARG A 62 1.39 5.47 6.59
C ARG A 62 1.82 4.07 6.16
N GLY A 63 1.84 3.81 4.85
CA GLY A 63 2.38 2.57 4.29
C GLY A 63 3.84 2.30 4.68
N PHE A 64 4.65 3.36 4.88
CA PHE A 64 6.06 3.24 5.26
C PHE A 64 6.29 2.51 6.57
N ILE A 65 5.34 2.62 7.51
CA ILE A 65 5.43 1.97 8.83
C ILE A 65 5.48 0.45 8.67
N PHE A 66 4.61 -0.09 7.84
CA PHE A 66 4.54 -1.53 7.57
C PHE A 66 5.63 -1.99 6.60
N ALA A 67 5.84 -1.24 5.53
CA ALA A 67 6.81 -1.58 4.50
C ALA A 67 8.24 -1.65 5.03
N GLY A 68 8.64 -0.73 5.90
CA GLY A 68 9.95 -0.75 6.53
C GLY A 68 10.17 -2.00 7.38
N THR A 69 9.14 -2.47 8.09
CA THR A 69 9.20 -3.71 8.86
C THR A 69 9.36 -4.93 7.92
N ILE A 70 8.54 -5.01 6.86
CA ILE A 70 8.60 -6.10 5.88
C ILE A 70 9.96 -6.16 5.20
N ALA A 71 10.46 -5.01 4.73
CA ALA A 71 11.74 -4.92 4.04
C ALA A 71 12.90 -5.38 4.93
N ARG A 72 12.91 -4.96 6.21
CA ARG A 72 13.89 -5.39 7.20
C ARG A 72 13.81 -6.90 7.45
N ASP A 73 12.61 -7.43 7.67
CA ASP A 73 12.42 -8.83 8.07
C ASP A 73 12.75 -9.82 6.94
N LEU A 74 12.57 -9.39 5.69
CA LEU A 74 12.87 -10.18 4.50
C LEU A 74 14.20 -9.80 3.81
N GLU A 75 14.92 -8.81 4.35
CA GLU A 75 16.18 -8.29 3.78
C GLU A 75 16.03 -7.84 2.32
N LEU A 76 14.88 -7.18 2.01
CA LEU A 76 14.55 -6.72 0.67
C LEU A 76 14.84 -5.22 0.49
N PRO A 77 15.20 -4.77 -0.73
CA PRO A 77 15.25 -3.36 -1.08
C PRO A 77 13.91 -2.67 -0.79
N PHE A 78 13.98 -1.42 -0.29
CA PHE A 78 12.80 -0.61 0.02
C PHE A 78 12.77 0.65 -0.83
N VAL A 79 11.78 0.77 -1.71
CA VAL A 79 11.58 1.88 -2.64
C VAL A 79 10.44 2.78 -2.18
N LEU A 80 10.71 4.09 -2.14
CA LEU A 80 9.74 5.09 -1.70
C LEU A 80 8.95 5.65 -2.88
N ALA A 81 7.63 5.54 -2.82
CA ALA A 81 6.71 6.25 -3.69
C ALA A 81 6.12 7.44 -2.91
N ARG A 82 6.39 8.67 -3.36
CA ARG A 82 6.09 9.88 -2.59
C ARG A 82 5.34 10.93 -3.40
N LYS A 83 4.71 11.86 -2.68
CA LYS A 83 4.11 13.06 -3.27
C LYS A 83 5.18 13.95 -3.92
N PRO A 84 4.81 14.81 -4.89
CA PRO A 84 5.75 15.66 -5.62
C PRO A 84 6.68 16.47 -4.73
N GLY A 85 7.96 16.53 -5.14
CA GLY A 85 8.98 17.32 -4.46
C GLY A 85 9.45 16.77 -3.10
N LYS A 86 9.10 15.51 -2.76
CA LYS A 86 9.53 14.85 -1.53
C LYS A 86 10.73 13.92 -1.71
N LEU A 87 11.09 13.62 -2.95
CA LEU A 87 12.25 12.80 -3.28
C LEU A 87 13.38 13.68 -3.82
N PRO A 88 14.64 13.43 -3.42
CA PRO A 88 15.79 14.03 -4.06
C PRO A 88 16.00 13.40 -5.44
N ASN A 89 16.85 14.03 -6.28
CA ASN A 89 17.18 13.59 -7.63
C ASN A 89 16.00 13.61 -8.62
N GLU A 90 16.26 13.07 -9.81
CA GLU A 90 15.24 12.92 -10.84
C GLU A 90 14.25 11.82 -10.50
N THR A 91 12.97 12.08 -10.81
CA THR A 91 11.87 11.17 -10.54
C THR A 91 11.08 10.86 -11.81
N TYR A 92 10.53 9.67 -11.86
CA TYR A 92 9.35 9.37 -12.69
C TYR A 92 8.10 9.79 -11.94
N LYS A 93 7.10 10.30 -12.66
CA LYS A 93 5.90 10.89 -12.09
C LYS A 93 4.64 10.41 -12.79
N LYS A 94 3.66 10.01 -12.02
CA LYS A 94 2.32 9.65 -12.52
C LYS A 94 1.26 10.53 -11.90
N LYS A 95 0.47 11.21 -12.73
CA LYS A 95 -0.70 11.97 -12.29
C LYS A 95 -1.89 11.04 -12.19
N PHE A 96 -2.76 11.30 -11.23
CA PHE A 96 -4.03 10.60 -11.06
C PHE A 96 -5.06 11.49 -10.37
N ASP A 97 -6.33 11.15 -10.56
CA ASP A 97 -7.44 11.90 -9.99
C ASP A 97 -7.72 11.44 -8.56
N LEU A 98 -7.95 12.40 -7.68
CA LEU A 98 -8.57 12.20 -6.36
C LEU A 98 -9.96 12.83 -6.38
N GLU A 99 -10.79 12.48 -5.39
CA GLU A 99 -12.14 13.07 -5.23
C GLU A 99 -12.13 14.61 -5.19
N TYR A 100 -11.01 15.23 -4.81
CA TYR A 100 -10.86 16.67 -4.62
C TYR A 100 -9.78 17.30 -5.50
N GLY A 101 -9.41 16.69 -6.63
CA GLY A 101 -8.45 17.27 -7.58
C GLY A 101 -7.42 16.28 -8.13
N ILE A 102 -6.52 16.81 -8.97
CA ILE A 102 -5.44 16.04 -9.59
C ILE A 102 -4.23 16.08 -8.65
N THR A 103 -3.66 14.93 -8.39
CA THR A 103 -2.38 14.79 -7.68
C THR A 103 -1.41 13.92 -8.47
N SER A 104 -0.24 13.67 -7.92
CA SER A 104 0.71 12.74 -8.53
C SER A 104 1.54 12.02 -7.48
N ILE A 105 2.12 10.90 -7.88
CA ILE A 105 3.09 10.14 -7.11
C ILE A 105 4.39 10.06 -7.90
N GLU A 106 5.51 9.99 -7.19
CA GLU A 106 6.85 9.98 -7.74
C GLU A 106 7.67 8.84 -7.19
N ILE A 107 8.51 8.24 -8.06
CA ILE A 107 9.57 7.28 -7.69
C ILE A 107 10.87 7.79 -8.29
N GLN A 108 12.00 7.67 -7.57
CA GLN A 108 13.30 8.05 -8.10
C GLN A 108 13.68 7.23 -9.33
N LYS A 109 14.32 7.86 -10.33
CA LYS A 109 14.85 7.14 -11.50
C LYS A 109 16.04 6.24 -11.11
N ILE A 110 16.82 6.67 -10.13
CA ILE A 110 17.97 5.91 -9.62
C ILE A 110 17.45 4.88 -8.61
N THR A 111 17.17 3.68 -9.09
CA THR A 111 16.73 2.52 -8.29
C THR A 111 17.11 1.24 -9.01
N ASP A 112 17.31 0.16 -8.26
CA ASP A 112 17.67 -1.17 -8.79
C ASP A 112 16.46 -1.98 -9.27
N ILE A 113 15.32 -1.32 -9.56
CA ILE A 113 14.15 -1.99 -10.11
C ILE A 113 14.40 -2.37 -11.57
N ASN A 114 14.04 -3.62 -11.91
CA ASN A 114 14.07 -4.13 -13.28
C ASN A 114 12.83 -4.97 -13.63
N GLU A 115 12.65 -5.26 -14.90
CA GLU A 115 11.47 -5.89 -15.49
C GLU A 115 11.16 -7.32 -14.99
N ASN A 116 12.15 -8.02 -14.46
CA ASN A 116 12.00 -9.42 -14.03
C ASN A 116 11.60 -9.56 -12.56
N GLN A 117 11.68 -8.48 -11.78
CA GLN A 117 11.42 -8.49 -10.35
C GLN A 117 9.92 -8.53 -10.05
N LYS A 118 9.60 -9.18 -8.92
CA LYS A 118 8.30 -9.12 -8.29
C LYS A 118 8.29 -8.04 -7.21
N ILE A 119 7.34 -7.13 -7.29
CA ILE A 119 7.26 -5.97 -6.42
C ILE A 119 5.98 -6.01 -5.60
N VAL A 120 6.10 -5.84 -4.29
CA VAL A 120 4.95 -5.59 -3.41
C VAL A 120 4.86 -4.09 -3.14
N ILE A 121 3.71 -3.50 -3.46
CA ILE A 121 3.38 -2.11 -3.10
C ILE A 121 2.57 -2.13 -1.81
N VAL A 122 3.13 -1.58 -0.75
CA VAL A 122 2.52 -1.57 0.59
C VAL A 122 1.87 -0.24 0.89
N ASP A 123 0.63 -0.29 1.34
CA ASP A 123 -0.09 0.87 1.89
C ASP A 123 -0.89 0.46 3.14
N ASP A 124 -1.38 1.42 3.90
CA ASP A 124 -2.24 1.15 5.04
C ASP A 124 -3.70 0.88 4.63
N LEU A 125 -4.19 1.58 3.59
CA LEU A 125 -5.59 1.56 3.22
C LEU A 125 -5.78 1.73 1.70
N VAL A 126 -6.66 0.92 1.12
CA VAL A 126 -7.18 1.10 -0.24
C VAL A 126 -8.60 1.66 -0.15
N ALA A 127 -8.81 2.86 -0.72
CA ALA A 127 -10.12 3.50 -0.89
C ALA A 127 -10.59 3.37 -2.34
N THR A 128 -10.42 4.39 -3.17
CA THR A 128 -10.75 4.36 -4.61
C THR A 128 -9.71 3.64 -5.47
N GLY A 129 -8.53 3.34 -4.90
CA GLY A 129 -7.43 2.66 -5.58
C GLY A 129 -6.53 3.54 -6.44
N GLY A 130 -6.88 4.80 -6.65
CA GLY A 130 -6.15 5.69 -7.56
C GLY A 130 -4.65 5.80 -7.28
N THR A 131 -4.27 6.01 -6.02
CA THR A 131 -2.86 6.13 -5.62
C THR A 131 -2.09 4.83 -5.84
N ALA A 132 -2.67 3.70 -5.46
CA ALA A 132 -2.05 2.39 -5.61
C ALA A 132 -1.86 2.02 -7.09
N ILE A 133 -2.89 2.28 -7.92
CA ILE A 133 -2.83 2.09 -9.36
C ILE A 133 -1.77 2.99 -10.00
N ALA A 134 -1.72 4.27 -9.64
CA ALA A 134 -0.71 5.20 -10.17
C ALA A 134 0.72 4.75 -9.82
N CYS A 135 0.93 4.24 -8.60
CA CYS A 135 2.21 3.66 -8.20
C CYS A 135 2.55 2.42 -9.03
N ALA A 136 1.60 1.51 -9.25
CA ALA A 136 1.79 0.31 -10.05
C ALA A 136 2.04 0.65 -11.54
N GLU A 137 1.31 1.61 -12.10
CA GLU A 137 1.52 2.10 -13.46
C GLU A 137 2.90 2.77 -13.64
N LEU A 138 3.42 3.49 -12.62
CA LEU A 138 4.81 3.99 -12.66
C LEU A 138 5.81 2.86 -12.85
N LEU A 139 5.63 1.74 -12.14
CA LEU A 139 6.52 0.59 -12.24
C LEU A 139 6.42 -0.11 -13.59
N THR A 140 5.22 -0.21 -14.16
CA THR A 140 5.03 -0.84 -15.47
C THR A 140 5.52 0.03 -16.61
N GLU A 141 5.27 1.34 -16.58
CA GLU A 141 5.58 2.27 -17.65
C GLU A 141 7.06 2.66 -17.72
N ASN A 142 7.75 2.71 -16.58
CA ASN A 142 9.11 3.23 -16.52
C ASN A 142 10.19 2.17 -16.21
N PHE A 143 9.79 1.04 -15.64
CA PHE A 143 10.71 -0.06 -15.30
C PHE A 143 10.34 -1.37 -16.02
N ASN A 144 9.30 -1.35 -16.87
CA ASN A 144 8.80 -2.48 -17.64
C ASN A 144 8.39 -3.71 -16.78
N VAL A 145 8.06 -3.50 -15.51
CA VAL A 145 7.59 -4.56 -14.61
C VAL A 145 6.21 -5.04 -15.08
N LYS A 146 6.02 -6.34 -15.23
CA LYS A 146 4.75 -6.91 -15.69
C LYS A 146 3.67 -6.80 -14.60
N ASN A 147 2.42 -6.51 -14.98
CA ASN A 147 1.31 -6.37 -14.03
C ASN A 147 1.20 -7.56 -13.06
N LYS A 148 1.36 -8.79 -13.55
CA LYS A 148 1.33 -10.02 -12.73
C LYS A 148 2.44 -10.14 -11.70
N ASN A 149 3.48 -9.34 -11.84
CA ASN A 149 4.62 -9.25 -10.93
C ASN A 149 4.45 -8.12 -9.90
N ILE A 150 3.31 -7.44 -9.88
CA ILE A 150 3.00 -6.38 -8.92
C ILE A 150 1.84 -6.83 -8.04
N LEU A 151 2.08 -6.87 -6.73
CA LEU A 151 1.07 -7.11 -5.70
C LEU A 151 0.86 -5.84 -4.88
N ILE A 152 -0.36 -5.32 -4.89
CA ILE A 152 -0.78 -4.26 -3.98
C ILE A 152 -1.22 -4.93 -2.67
N LEU A 153 -0.57 -4.58 -1.57
CA LEU A 153 -0.76 -5.17 -0.26
C LEU A 153 -1.15 -4.08 0.74
N SER A 154 -2.34 -4.17 1.31
CA SER A 154 -2.85 -3.16 2.23
C SER A 154 -3.50 -3.79 3.46
N VAL A 155 -3.46 -3.06 4.59
CA VAL A 155 -4.10 -3.51 5.82
C VAL A 155 -5.61 -3.44 5.69
N ILE A 156 -6.14 -2.32 5.16
CA ILE A 156 -7.58 -2.02 5.08
C ILE A 156 -8.03 -1.90 3.63
N ASP A 157 -9.24 -2.42 3.36
CA ASP A 157 -10.01 -2.19 2.13
C ASP A 157 -11.33 -1.51 2.48
N LEU A 158 -11.60 -0.34 1.88
CA LEU A 158 -12.90 0.30 1.87
C LEU A 158 -13.64 -0.17 0.62
N SER A 159 -14.14 -1.40 0.63
CA SER A 159 -14.66 -2.09 -0.57
C SER A 159 -15.84 -1.38 -1.22
N SER A 160 -16.65 -0.63 -0.44
CA SER A 160 -17.73 0.21 -0.97
C SER A 160 -17.25 1.30 -1.95
N LEU A 161 -15.96 1.72 -1.86
CA LEU A 161 -15.37 2.69 -2.77
C LEU A 161 -14.79 2.08 -4.06
N GLY A 162 -14.82 0.76 -4.20
CA GLY A 162 -14.52 0.05 -5.45
C GLY A 162 -13.04 -0.07 -5.81
N GLY A 163 -12.11 0.43 -4.98
CA GLY A 163 -10.68 0.47 -5.31
C GLY A 163 -10.08 -0.91 -5.59
N SER A 164 -10.37 -1.89 -4.74
CA SER A 164 -9.89 -3.26 -4.93
C SER A 164 -10.41 -3.92 -6.22
N LYS A 165 -11.63 -3.60 -6.61
CA LYS A 165 -12.21 -4.05 -7.87
C LYS A 165 -11.48 -3.42 -9.05
N LEU A 166 -11.29 -2.10 -9.03
CA LEU A 166 -10.59 -1.35 -10.08
C LEU A 166 -9.13 -1.83 -10.25
N ILE A 167 -8.41 -2.10 -9.15
CA ILE A 167 -7.06 -2.65 -9.17
C ILE A 167 -7.00 -3.98 -9.93
N LYS A 168 -7.96 -4.89 -9.66
CA LYS A 168 -8.05 -6.18 -10.36
C LYS A 168 -8.39 -6.01 -11.84
N GLU A 169 -9.31 -5.11 -12.18
CA GLU A 169 -9.69 -4.79 -13.57
C GLU A 169 -8.52 -4.24 -14.37
N LYS A 170 -7.59 -3.51 -13.74
CA LYS A 170 -6.32 -3.06 -14.31
C LYS A 170 -5.27 -4.17 -14.44
N GLY A 171 -5.57 -5.39 -13.99
CA GLY A 171 -4.70 -6.56 -14.11
C GLY A 171 -3.62 -6.66 -13.02
N PHE A 172 -3.72 -5.90 -11.95
CA PHE A 172 -2.83 -6.00 -10.80
C PHE A 172 -3.35 -6.97 -9.74
N LEU A 173 -2.43 -7.55 -8.99
CA LEU A 173 -2.78 -8.37 -7.83
C LEU A 173 -3.04 -7.49 -6.62
N ILE A 174 -3.99 -7.91 -5.78
CA ILE A 174 -4.29 -7.21 -4.52
C ILE A 174 -4.59 -8.19 -3.40
N LYS A 175 -4.09 -7.89 -2.20
CA LYS A 175 -4.42 -8.58 -0.96
C LYS A 175 -4.64 -7.57 0.15
N THR A 176 -5.71 -7.77 0.92
CA THR A 176 -6.09 -6.93 2.08
C THR A 176 -6.51 -7.84 3.24
N PHE A 177 -6.55 -7.31 4.47
CA PHE A 177 -6.83 -8.10 5.68
C PHE A 177 -8.12 -7.68 6.38
N ILE A 178 -8.42 -6.38 6.40
CA ILE A 178 -9.59 -5.82 7.06
C ILE A 178 -10.47 -5.19 6.01
N ASN A 179 -11.72 -5.63 5.93
CA ASN A 179 -12.70 -5.09 5.00
C ASN A 179 -13.76 -4.26 5.72
N TYR A 180 -14.05 -3.08 5.15
CA TYR A 180 -15.17 -2.23 5.52
C TYR A 180 -16.07 -2.00 4.29
N GLU A 181 -17.33 -2.34 4.46
CA GLU A 181 -18.42 -2.08 3.51
C GLU A 181 -19.01 -0.69 3.70
#